data_14ec1329b19123da718ac46ade7e4c42
#
_entry.id   14ec1329b19123da718ac46ade7e4c42
#
_cell.length_a   1.000
_cell.length_b   1.000
_cell.length_c   1.000
_cell.angle_alpha   90.00
_cell.angle_beta   90.00
_cell.angle_gamma   90.00
#
_symmetry.space_group_name_H-M   'P 1'
#
loop_
_entity.id
_entity.type
_entity.pdbx_description
1 polymer ?
#
loop_
_entity_poly.entity_id
_entity_poly.type
_entity_poly.pdbx_seq_one_letter_code
_entity_poly.pdbx_strand_id
1 'polypeptide(L)'
;MSELLERSKALRGDPNVHYNCAQSVLIPFAEHRGMDTATANALSANFGAGMKMASVCGAVTGGLMALGLYGVDDGPTVNRFYTMIRDNHDGMLLCRELLAAYKKRGGTDKKPHCDGMVYECVQAVEEILTEKGLL
;
A
#
# COMPACT_ATOMS: atom_id res chain seq x y z
N MET A 1 10.23 -4.50 -14.07
CA MET A 1 9.13 -3.97 -13.23
C MET A 1 7.92 -4.86 -13.39
N SER A 2 7.25 -5.19 -12.30
CA SER A 2 6.13 -6.12 -12.33
C SER A 2 4.87 -5.48 -12.90
N GLU A 3 3.94 -6.32 -13.38
CA GLU A 3 2.64 -5.86 -13.86
C GLU A 3 1.82 -5.22 -12.72
N LEU A 4 1.97 -5.75 -11.50
CA LEU A 4 1.28 -5.21 -10.32
C LEU A 4 1.75 -3.80 -10.00
N LEU A 5 3.05 -3.57 -10.03
CA LEU A 5 3.61 -2.24 -9.81
C LEU A 5 3.22 -1.28 -10.92
N GLU A 6 3.24 -1.73 -12.18
CA GLU A 6 2.79 -0.91 -13.31
C GLU A 6 1.34 -0.49 -13.15
N ARG A 7 0.47 -1.42 -12.74
CA ARG A 7 -0.95 -1.13 -12.50
C ARG A 7 -1.10 -0.09 -11.38
N SER A 8 -0.36 -0.24 -10.29
CA SER A 8 -0.38 0.70 -9.18
C SER A 8 0.03 2.11 -9.64
N LYS A 9 1.07 2.20 -10.45
CA LYS A 9 1.52 3.49 -11.00
C LYS A 9 0.45 4.12 -11.90
N ALA A 10 -0.24 3.30 -12.70
CA ALA A 10 -1.33 3.79 -13.56
C ALA A 10 -2.48 4.37 -12.71
N LEU A 11 -2.81 3.71 -11.60
CA LEU A 11 -3.86 4.20 -10.70
C LEU A 11 -3.47 5.54 -10.07
N ARG A 12 -2.23 5.65 -9.58
CA ARG A 12 -1.75 6.89 -8.96
C ARG A 12 -1.61 8.03 -9.97
N GLY A 13 -1.37 7.71 -11.21
CA GLY A 13 -1.23 8.68 -12.28
C GLY A 13 -2.52 9.01 -13.05
N ASP A 14 -3.66 8.44 -12.66
CA ASP A 14 -4.92 8.67 -13.36
C ASP A 14 -5.33 10.14 -13.22
N PRO A 15 -5.51 10.88 -14.35
CA PRO A 15 -5.84 12.30 -14.28
C PRO A 15 -7.31 12.57 -13.94
N ASN A 16 -8.18 11.57 -14.03
CA ASN A 16 -9.62 11.73 -13.87
C ASN A 16 -10.15 11.20 -12.56
N VAL A 17 -9.47 10.25 -11.95
CA VAL A 17 -9.90 9.60 -10.71
C VAL A 17 -8.76 9.63 -9.69
N HIS A 18 -9.08 10.07 -8.48
CA HIS A 18 -8.11 10.02 -7.39
C HIS A 18 -8.25 8.69 -6.64
N TYR A 19 -7.30 7.79 -6.87
CA TYR A 19 -7.19 6.57 -6.09
C TYR A 19 -6.29 6.83 -4.90
N ASN A 20 -6.78 6.58 -3.68
CA ASN A 20 -5.98 6.79 -2.48
C ASN A 20 -4.90 5.72 -2.30
N CYS A 21 -4.07 5.84 -1.26
CA CYS A 21 -2.97 4.92 -1.03
C CYS A 21 -3.42 3.48 -0.87
N ALA A 22 -4.49 3.26 -0.10
CA ALA A 22 -4.99 1.90 0.14
C ALA A 22 -5.57 1.28 -1.12
N GLN A 23 -6.36 2.05 -1.88
CA GLN A 23 -6.92 1.60 -3.14
C GLN A 23 -5.83 1.23 -4.14
N SER A 24 -4.80 2.05 -4.22
CA SER A 24 -3.72 1.87 -5.19
C SER A 24 -2.83 0.66 -4.89
N VAL A 25 -2.76 0.21 -3.65
CA VAL A 25 -2.07 -1.03 -3.29
C VAL A 25 -2.97 -2.24 -3.50
N LEU A 26 -4.22 -2.17 -3.03
CA LEU A 26 -5.11 -3.33 -3.08
C LEU A 26 -5.56 -3.70 -4.49
N ILE A 27 -5.94 -2.72 -5.30
CA ILE A 27 -6.58 -2.99 -6.60
C ILE A 27 -5.73 -3.89 -7.50
N PRO A 28 -4.43 -3.67 -7.70
CA PRO A 28 -3.64 -4.56 -8.56
C PRO A 28 -3.71 -6.03 -8.14
N PHE A 29 -3.56 -6.30 -6.84
CA PHE A 29 -3.61 -7.66 -6.31
C PHE A 29 -5.02 -8.26 -6.40
N ALA A 30 -6.03 -7.44 -6.11
CA ALA A 30 -7.42 -7.87 -6.18
C ALA A 30 -7.81 -8.28 -7.62
N GLU A 31 -7.45 -7.46 -8.60
CA GLU A 31 -7.69 -7.76 -10.01
C GLU A 31 -6.98 -9.05 -10.43
N HIS A 32 -5.73 -9.21 -10.01
CA HIS A 32 -4.95 -10.41 -10.31
C HIS A 32 -5.59 -11.67 -9.72
N ARG A 33 -6.26 -11.53 -8.58
CA ARG A 33 -6.96 -12.62 -7.89
C ARG A 33 -8.38 -12.85 -8.41
N GLY A 34 -8.86 -12.04 -9.33
CA GLY A 34 -10.19 -12.19 -9.93
C GLY A 34 -11.30 -11.39 -9.26
N MET A 35 -10.97 -10.50 -8.32
CA MET A 35 -11.97 -9.60 -7.75
C MET A 35 -12.17 -8.43 -8.71
N ASP A 36 -13.42 -7.97 -8.86
CA ASP A 36 -13.67 -6.83 -9.73
C ASP A 36 -13.12 -5.54 -9.11
N THR A 37 -12.70 -4.62 -9.98
CA THR A 37 -12.09 -3.35 -9.58
C THR A 37 -13.02 -2.54 -8.68
N ALA A 38 -14.30 -2.50 -8.98
CA ALA A 38 -15.28 -1.70 -8.23
C ALA A 38 -15.37 -2.17 -6.78
N THR A 39 -15.37 -3.47 -6.53
CA THR A 39 -15.42 -4.04 -5.18
C THR A 39 -14.15 -3.70 -4.40
N ALA A 40 -12.98 -3.91 -5.01
CA ALA A 40 -11.71 -3.59 -4.38
C ALA A 40 -11.61 -2.10 -4.05
N ASN A 41 -12.05 -1.25 -4.97
CA ASN A 41 -12.07 0.20 -4.80
C ASN A 41 -12.96 0.61 -3.62
N ALA A 42 -14.14 0.03 -3.52
CA ALA A 42 -15.11 0.33 -2.45
C ALA A 42 -14.60 -0.11 -1.08
N LEU A 43 -14.05 -1.33 -0.99
CA LEU A 43 -13.55 -1.87 0.29
C LEU A 43 -12.43 -1.04 0.89
N SER A 44 -11.57 -0.49 0.06
CA SER A 44 -10.39 0.25 0.52
C SER A 44 -10.59 1.77 0.57
N ALA A 45 -11.76 2.26 0.19
CA ALA A 45 -12.02 3.70 0.04
C ALA A 45 -11.79 4.51 1.34
N ASN A 46 -12.09 3.94 2.50
CA ASN A 46 -11.97 4.65 3.78
C ASN A 46 -10.62 4.44 4.48
N PHE A 47 -9.69 3.75 3.85
CA PHE A 47 -8.39 3.46 4.45
C PHE A 47 -7.27 4.38 3.95
N GLY A 48 -7.55 5.25 3.00
CA GLY A 48 -6.60 6.28 2.57
C GLY A 48 -6.40 7.32 3.65
N ALA A 49 -5.30 8.07 3.56
CA ALA A 49 -4.92 9.09 4.54
C ALA A 49 -4.93 8.55 5.98
N GLY A 50 -4.43 7.32 6.15
CA GLY A 50 -4.36 6.69 7.47
C GLY A 50 -5.74 6.49 8.10
N MET A 51 -6.67 5.86 7.37
CA MET A 51 -8.06 5.68 7.76
C MET A 51 -8.78 7.02 7.97
N LYS A 52 -8.43 8.00 7.14
CA LYS A 52 -8.97 9.37 7.16
C LYS A 52 -8.76 10.08 8.51
N MET A 53 -7.81 9.61 9.31
CA MET A 53 -7.48 10.19 10.61
C MET A 53 -5.97 10.21 10.87
N ALA A 54 -5.19 10.12 9.80
CA ALA A 54 -3.72 10.13 9.86
C ALA A 54 -3.13 9.05 10.79
N SER A 55 -3.81 7.92 10.87
CA SER A 55 -3.36 6.75 11.62
C SER A 55 -2.44 5.89 10.75
N VAL A 56 -2.55 4.57 10.74
CA VAL A 56 -1.67 3.69 9.96
C VAL A 56 -1.72 4.07 8.47
N CYS A 57 -0.56 4.19 7.85
CA CYS A 57 -0.43 4.55 6.44
C CYS A 57 -1.34 3.68 5.55
N GLY A 58 -2.10 4.33 4.65
CA GLY A 58 -3.04 3.62 3.78
C GLY A 58 -2.38 2.59 2.87
N ALA A 59 -1.14 2.83 2.46
CA ALA A 59 -0.41 1.85 1.67
C ALA A 59 -0.13 0.58 2.48
N VAL A 60 0.12 0.72 3.78
CA VAL A 60 0.33 -0.42 4.68
C VAL A 60 -0.98 -1.19 4.87
N THR A 61 -2.09 -0.50 5.16
CA THR A 61 -3.39 -1.16 5.33
C THR A 61 -3.85 -1.83 4.02
N GLY A 62 -3.63 -1.19 2.88
CA GLY A 62 -3.90 -1.80 1.58
C GLY A 62 -3.06 -3.06 1.36
N GLY A 63 -1.80 -3.04 1.79
CA GLY A 63 -0.94 -4.22 1.74
C GLY A 63 -1.44 -5.36 2.61
N LEU A 64 -1.93 -5.05 3.80
CA LEU A 64 -2.54 -6.06 4.69
C LEU A 64 -3.77 -6.68 4.05
N MET A 65 -4.61 -5.88 3.41
CA MET A 65 -5.78 -6.39 2.67
C MET A 65 -5.35 -7.32 1.54
N ALA A 66 -4.34 -6.95 0.79
CA ALA A 66 -3.81 -7.78 -0.30
C ALA A 66 -3.28 -9.12 0.22
N LEU A 67 -2.51 -9.10 1.31
CA LEU A 67 -2.03 -10.33 1.94
C LEU A 67 -3.18 -11.22 2.36
N GLY A 68 -4.18 -10.66 3.05
CA GLY A 68 -5.36 -11.41 3.48
C GLY A 68 -6.15 -12.01 2.34
N LEU A 69 -6.25 -11.30 1.23
CA LEU A 69 -6.94 -11.77 0.03
C LEU A 69 -6.30 -13.05 -0.52
N TYR A 70 -5.00 -13.20 -0.37
CA TYR A 70 -4.25 -14.38 -0.79
C TYR A 70 -4.16 -15.45 0.32
N GLY A 71 -4.90 -15.27 1.41
CA GLY A 71 -4.92 -16.23 2.51
C GLY A 71 -3.75 -16.10 3.49
N VAL A 72 -2.99 -15.02 3.42
CA VAL A 72 -1.86 -14.79 4.32
C VAL A 72 -2.35 -13.98 5.52
N ASP A 73 -2.51 -14.65 6.66
CA ASP A 73 -3.03 -14.02 7.88
C ASP A 73 -2.28 -14.44 9.15
N ASP A 74 -1.17 -15.17 9.00
CA ASP A 74 -0.36 -15.58 10.15
C ASP A 74 0.46 -14.42 10.70
N GLY A 75 0.56 -14.37 12.03
CA GLY A 75 1.29 -13.31 12.73
C GLY A 75 2.72 -13.11 12.26
N PRO A 76 3.53 -14.16 12.12
CA PRO A 76 4.91 -14.00 11.68
C PRO A 76 5.06 -13.34 10.32
N THR A 77 4.24 -13.69 9.34
CA THR A 77 4.30 -13.09 8.00
C THR A 77 3.83 -11.64 8.01
N VAL A 78 2.75 -11.35 8.73
CA VAL A 78 2.26 -9.98 8.88
C VAL A 78 3.32 -9.10 9.55
N ASN A 79 3.97 -9.60 10.61
CA ASN A 79 5.06 -8.89 11.26
C ASN A 79 6.25 -8.67 10.33
N ARG A 80 6.55 -9.62 9.47
CA ARG A 80 7.60 -9.47 8.46
C ARG A 80 7.28 -8.31 7.51
N PHE A 81 6.04 -8.21 7.06
CA PHE A 81 5.61 -7.09 6.21
C PHE A 81 5.82 -5.75 6.92
N TYR A 82 5.38 -5.64 8.18
CA TYR A 82 5.61 -4.43 8.96
C TYR A 82 7.09 -4.10 9.09
N THR A 83 7.93 -5.10 9.37
CA THR A 83 9.37 -4.91 9.54
C THR A 83 10.01 -4.40 8.26
N MET A 84 9.62 -4.94 7.11
CA MET A 84 10.13 -4.48 5.81
C MET A 84 9.90 -2.99 5.62
N ILE A 85 8.71 -2.50 6.00
CA ILE A 85 8.37 -1.09 5.85
C ILE A 85 9.06 -0.25 6.93
N ARG A 86 9.00 -0.69 8.20
CA ARG A 86 9.64 0.02 9.31
C ARG A 86 11.13 0.23 9.11
N ASP A 87 11.82 -0.76 8.58
CA ASP A 87 13.27 -0.70 8.39
C ASP A 87 13.67 0.45 7.45
N ASN A 88 12.78 0.85 6.55
CA ASN A 88 13.03 1.94 5.62
C ASN A 88 12.55 3.30 6.13
N HIS A 89 11.88 3.34 7.29
CA HIS A 89 11.20 4.55 7.78
C HIS A 89 11.38 4.77 9.27
N ASP A 90 12.56 4.44 9.80
CA ASP A 90 12.90 4.68 11.22
C ASP A 90 11.85 4.12 12.20
N GLY A 91 11.26 2.98 11.86
CA GLY A 91 10.26 2.32 12.69
C GLY A 91 8.85 2.86 12.57
N MET A 92 8.61 3.85 11.71
CA MET A 92 7.32 4.52 11.58
C MET A 92 6.40 3.80 10.61
N LEU A 93 5.12 3.71 10.97
CA LEU A 93 4.04 3.23 10.10
C LEU A 93 2.86 4.19 10.06
N LEU A 94 2.83 5.20 10.94
CA LEU A 94 1.71 6.12 11.03
C LEU A 94 1.80 7.20 9.96
N CYS A 95 0.69 7.46 9.28
CA CYS A 95 0.59 8.47 8.23
C CYS A 95 1.14 9.82 8.71
N ARG A 96 0.71 10.28 9.91
CA ARG A 96 1.15 11.57 10.46
C ARG A 96 2.65 11.63 10.73
N GLU A 97 3.23 10.52 11.20
CA GLU A 97 4.68 10.46 11.48
C GLU A 97 5.49 10.44 10.19
N LEU A 98 5.06 9.64 9.23
CA LEU A 98 5.73 9.53 7.93
C LEU A 98 5.70 10.86 7.18
N LEU A 99 4.55 11.55 7.19
CA LEU A 99 4.43 12.86 6.55
C LEU A 99 5.25 13.92 7.27
N ALA A 100 5.27 13.90 8.62
CA ALA A 100 6.08 14.84 9.39
C ALA A 100 7.58 14.65 9.09
N ALA A 101 8.04 13.41 9.04
CA ALA A 101 9.43 13.11 8.68
C ALA A 101 9.77 13.57 7.26
N TYR A 102 8.86 13.35 6.32
CA TYR A 102 9.01 13.80 4.94
C TYR A 102 9.17 15.32 4.85
N LYS A 103 8.31 16.06 5.54
CA LYS A 103 8.36 17.53 5.57
C LYS A 103 9.65 18.01 6.24
N LYS A 104 10.09 17.35 7.30
CA LYS A 104 11.33 17.68 8.00
C LYS A 104 12.56 17.53 7.09
N ARG A 105 12.51 16.59 6.13
CA ARG A 105 13.58 16.40 5.14
C ARG A 105 13.50 17.38 3.97
N GLY A 106 12.58 18.35 4.01
CA GLY A 106 12.42 19.36 2.98
C GLY A 106 11.32 19.08 1.96
N GLY A 107 10.53 18.03 2.18
CA GLY A 107 9.40 17.72 1.32
C GLY A 107 8.28 18.75 1.45
N THR A 108 7.64 19.10 0.34
CA THR A 108 6.57 20.09 0.32
C THR A 108 5.23 19.50 -0.09
N ASP A 109 5.19 18.83 -1.26
CA ASP A 109 3.99 18.17 -1.76
C ASP A 109 3.98 16.72 -1.28
N LYS A 110 2.85 16.28 -0.70
CA LYS A 110 2.74 14.93 -0.15
C LYS A 110 2.64 13.83 -1.20
N LYS A 111 2.22 14.16 -2.44
CA LYS A 111 1.96 13.14 -3.45
C LYS A 111 3.20 12.27 -3.77
N PRO A 112 4.39 12.83 -4.00
CA PRO A 112 5.57 11.98 -4.24
C PRO A 112 5.87 11.05 -3.06
N HIS A 113 5.68 11.50 -1.83
CA HIS A 113 5.85 10.68 -0.64
C HIS A 113 4.84 9.54 -0.61
N CYS A 114 3.56 9.85 -0.81
CA CYS A 114 2.49 8.86 -0.81
C CYS A 114 2.65 7.85 -1.95
N ASP A 115 3.03 8.31 -3.14
CA ASP A 115 3.33 7.43 -4.27
C ASP A 115 4.44 6.44 -3.91
N GLY A 116 5.52 6.94 -3.28
CA GLY A 116 6.62 6.09 -2.84
C GLY A 116 6.18 5.02 -1.85
N MET A 117 5.35 5.38 -0.88
CA MET A 117 4.81 4.42 0.09
C MET A 117 3.96 3.35 -0.60
N VAL A 118 3.13 3.75 -1.56
CA VAL A 118 2.30 2.82 -2.35
C VAL A 118 3.19 1.82 -3.07
N TYR A 119 4.18 2.29 -3.80
CA TYR A 119 5.04 1.41 -4.61
C TYR A 119 5.88 0.49 -3.74
N GLU A 120 6.38 0.99 -2.62
CA GLU A 120 7.13 0.17 -1.66
C GLU A 120 6.26 -0.96 -1.10
N CYS A 121 5.02 -0.67 -0.71
CA CYS A 121 4.12 -1.68 -0.16
C CYS A 121 3.70 -2.71 -1.22
N VAL A 122 3.47 -2.28 -2.47
CA VAL A 122 3.19 -3.22 -3.56
C VAL A 122 4.36 -4.19 -3.73
N GLN A 123 5.58 -3.68 -3.74
CA GLN A 123 6.77 -4.51 -3.91
C GLN A 123 6.97 -5.46 -2.74
N ALA A 124 6.73 -5.00 -1.51
CA ALA A 124 6.86 -5.85 -0.32
C ALA A 124 5.84 -6.99 -0.31
N VAL A 125 4.59 -6.70 -0.64
CA VAL A 125 3.53 -7.72 -0.74
C VAL A 125 3.86 -8.72 -1.83
N GLU A 126 4.28 -8.24 -2.99
CA GLU A 126 4.64 -9.11 -4.12
C GLU A 126 5.78 -10.05 -3.74
N GLU A 127 6.81 -9.55 -3.07
CA GLU A 127 7.94 -10.37 -2.61
C GLU A 127 7.48 -11.48 -1.68
N ILE A 128 6.66 -11.14 -0.69
CA ILE A 128 6.14 -12.11 0.27
C ILE A 128 5.30 -13.19 -0.42
N LEU A 129 4.38 -12.77 -1.29
CA LEU A 129 3.51 -13.71 -2.00
C LEU A 129 4.29 -14.62 -2.95
N THR A 130 5.30 -14.08 -3.62
CA THR A 130 6.16 -14.85 -4.52
C THR A 130 6.94 -15.90 -3.73
N GLU A 131 7.53 -15.55 -2.60
CA GLU A 131 8.26 -16.48 -1.76
C GLU A 131 7.37 -17.62 -1.25
N LYS A 132 6.09 -17.35 -1.02
CA LYS A 132 5.13 -18.36 -0.55
C LYS A 132 4.54 -19.18 -1.69
N GLY A 133 4.91 -18.90 -2.93
CA GLY A 133 4.37 -19.60 -4.09
C GLY A 133 2.92 -19.24 -4.41
N LEU A 134 2.44 -18.11 -3.93
CA LEU A 134 1.05 -17.66 -4.13
C LEU A 134 0.91 -16.70 -5.31
N LEU A 135 2.02 -16.26 -5.83
CA LEU A 135 2.05 -15.31 -6.94
C LEU A 135 3.11 -15.69 -7.95
#